data_d6eee951ae56ef7a5d88754b2bbb69ea
#
_entry.id   d6eee951ae56ef7a5d88754b2bbb69ea
#
_cell.length_a   1.000
_cell.length_b   1.000
_cell.length_c   1.000
_cell.angle_alpha   90.00
_cell.angle_beta   90.00
_cell.angle_gamma   90.00
#
_symmetry.space_group_name_H-M   'P 1'
#
loop_
_entity.id
_entity.type
_entity.pdbx_description
1 polymer ?
#
loop_
_entity_poly.entity_id
_entity_poly.type
_entity_poly.pdbx_seq_one_letter_code
_entity_poly.pdbx_strand_id
1 'polypeptide(L)'
;LLCAALILGCAAPEKKTQEPTPQPEREDENGLAFAALSVINMREDPNYAAELGTQALMGTPVKVHAHDNGYWVNIETPDGYKAWVNEMAIVPIDQARLDAWKASKRMVVTNYYTFFLDAPRPDANHVSDGVWGDIVEYVGATGKYTEVALPDGKHAFVPTADVTELRSWVDSRKAVIPANAPQSDVEKARQLILETAKTFVGVPYLWAGTSIKGVDCSGFAKTVYFLNGYMLLRNASQQFKTGEPVDVSEGLGNLQPADLVFFGREATEEKPEKITHVAIYLGDGKIIHSSQLVRINSLI
;
A
#
# COMPACT_ATOMS: atom_id res chain seq x y z
N LEU A 1 36.40 -42.92 14.05
CA LEU A 1 35.43 -43.23 15.11
C LEU A 1 34.03 -42.90 14.57
N LEU A 2 33.27 -43.96 14.20
CA LEU A 2 31.83 -43.84 13.85
C LEU A 2 31.03 -43.74 15.14
N CYS A 3 30.22 -42.69 15.30
CA CYS A 3 29.11 -42.65 16.25
C CYS A 3 27.82 -43.04 15.54
N ALA A 4 27.30 -44.21 15.81
CA ALA A 4 25.95 -44.60 15.38
C ALA A 4 24.95 -44.12 16.43
N ALA A 5 24.02 -43.25 16.01
CA ALA A 5 22.88 -42.84 16.83
C ALA A 5 21.70 -43.79 16.53
N LEU A 6 21.30 -44.58 17.52
CA LEU A 6 20.04 -45.35 17.50
C LEU A 6 18.86 -44.37 17.67
N ILE A 7 18.00 -44.27 16.64
CA ILE A 7 16.71 -43.62 16.77
C ILE A 7 15.67 -44.69 17.19
N LEU A 8 15.29 -44.66 18.43
CA LEU A 8 14.09 -45.41 18.91
C LEU A 8 12.85 -44.60 18.49
N GLY A 9 12.11 -45.14 17.55
CA GLY A 9 10.81 -44.58 17.16
C GLY A 9 9.75 -44.90 18.21
N CYS A 10 9.34 -43.89 18.98
CA CYS A 10 8.08 -43.93 19.70
C CYS A 10 6.98 -43.40 18.79
N ALA A 11 6.11 -44.31 18.34
CA ALA A 11 4.87 -43.93 17.68
C ALA A 11 3.96 -43.23 18.71
N ALA A 12 3.76 -41.92 18.57
CA ALA A 12 2.76 -41.21 19.33
C ALA A 12 1.36 -41.49 18.70
N PRO A 13 0.32 -41.64 19.56
CA PRO A 13 -1.04 -41.83 19.03
C PRO A 13 -1.48 -40.62 18.23
N GLU A 14 -2.04 -40.87 17.03
CA GLU A 14 -2.68 -39.84 16.21
C GLU A 14 -3.78 -39.14 16.99
N LYS A 15 -3.54 -37.90 17.41
CA LYS A 15 -4.59 -37.01 17.86
C LYS A 15 -5.40 -36.62 16.60
N LYS A 16 -6.64 -37.15 16.52
CA LYS A 16 -7.64 -36.55 15.62
C LYS A 16 -7.79 -35.07 15.97
N THR A 17 -7.21 -34.20 15.19
CA THR A 17 -7.50 -32.76 15.21
C THR A 17 -8.97 -32.61 14.84
N GLN A 18 -9.83 -32.32 15.80
CA GLN A 18 -11.15 -31.77 15.54
C GLN A 18 -10.92 -30.42 14.84
N GLU A 19 -11.44 -30.29 13.64
CA GLU A 19 -11.55 -28.98 13.02
C GLU A 19 -12.31 -28.05 13.97
N PRO A 20 -11.82 -26.86 14.28
CA PRO A 20 -12.53 -25.90 15.11
C PRO A 20 -13.86 -25.56 14.43
N THR A 21 -14.94 -25.76 15.14
CA THR A 21 -16.26 -25.31 14.71
C THR A 21 -16.21 -23.80 14.49
N PRO A 22 -16.61 -23.27 13.31
CA PRO A 22 -16.66 -21.82 13.10
C PRO A 22 -17.54 -21.18 14.17
N GLN A 23 -16.92 -20.35 15.01
CA GLN A 23 -17.70 -19.55 15.93
C GLN A 23 -18.17 -18.26 15.20
N PRO A 24 -19.31 -17.67 15.58
CA PRO A 24 -19.81 -16.50 14.88
C PRO A 24 -18.84 -15.32 15.00
N GLU A 25 -18.61 -14.66 13.88
CA GLU A 25 -17.87 -13.40 13.81
C GLU A 25 -18.53 -12.37 14.75
N ARG A 26 -17.70 -11.65 15.51
CA ARG A 26 -18.18 -10.48 16.26
C ARG A 26 -18.19 -9.29 15.30
N GLU A 27 -19.36 -8.77 14.99
CA GLU A 27 -19.47 -7.50 14.26
C GLU A 27 -19.10 -6.34 15.20
N ASP A 28 -18.10 -5.55 14.79
CA ASP A 28 -17.74 -4.29 15.44
C ASP A 28 -18.29 -3.14 14.58
N GLU A 29 -19.53 -2.74 14.84
CA GLU A 29 -20.28 -1.82 13.96
C GLU A 29 -19.62 -0.44 13.76
N ASN A 30 -18.56 -0.05 14.51
CA ASN A 30 -17.90 1.26 14.39
C ASN A 30 -16.43 1.27 14.83
N GLY A 31 -15.71 0.19 14.71
CA GLY A 31 -14.31 0.14 15.10
C GLY A 31 -13.41 0.95 14.16
N LEU A 32 -12.39 1.60 14.74
CA LEU A 32 -11.34 2.31 14.03
C LEU A 32 -9.98 1.79 14.46
N ALA A 33 -9.01 1.78 13.55
CA ALA A 33 -7.64 1.44 13.87
C ALA A 33 -6.66 2.21 12.95
N PHE A 34 -5.39 2.20 13.33
CA PHE A 34 -4.29 2.54 12.42
C PHE A 34 -3.54 1.29 12.01
N ALA A 35 -3.09 1.22 10.76
CA ALA A 35 -2.04 0.29 10.34
C ALA A 35 -0.76 0.59 11.12
N ALA A 36 -0.22 -0.42 11.83
CA ALA A 36 0.84 -0.25 12.81
C ALA A 36 2.25 -0.53 12.28
N LEU A 37 2.37 -1.33 11.23
CA LEU A 37 3.64 -1.73 10.63
C LEU A 37 3.87 -0.99 9.32
N SER A 38 5.13 -0.88 8.87
CA SER A 38 5.49 -0.22 7.62
C SER A 38 4.65 -0.69 6.43
N VAL A 39 4.37 -1.98 6.37
CA VAL A 39 3.44 -2.57 5.39
C VAL A 39 2.67 -3.68 6.08
N ILE A 40 1.35 -3.58 6.18
CA ILE A 40 0.50 -4.65 6.65
C ILE A 40 -0.09 -5.42 5.47
N ASN A 41 -0.11 -6.75 5.58
CA ASN A 41 -0.67 -7.65 4.58
C ASN A 41 -2.15 -7.93 4.90
N MET A 42 -3.03 -7.64 3.95
CA MET A 42 -4.46 -7.87 4.05
C MET A 42 -4.86 -9.06 3.18
N ARG A 43 -5.50 -10.06 3.76
CA ARG A 43 -5.81 -11.37 3.14
C ARG A 43 -7.30 -11.54 2.90
N GLU A 44 -7.64 -12.35 1.91
CA GLU A 44 -9.04 -12.61 1.54
C GLU A 44 -9.80 -13.39 2.63
N ASP A 45 -9.11 -14.27 3.38
CA ASP A 45 -9.65 -15.05 4.49
C ASP A 45 -8.80 -14.89 5.76
N PRO A 46 -9.36 -15.15 6.96
CA PRO A 46 -8.67 -14.98 8.24
C PRO A 46 -7.67 -16.12 8.54
N ASN A 47 -6.71 -16.32 7.65
CA ASN A 47 -5.62 -17.29 7.84
C ASN A 47 -4.38 -16.94 7.03
N TYR A 48 -3.21 -17.45 7.45
CA TYR A 48 -1.93 -17.17 6.78
C TYR A 48 -1.76 -17.84 5.41
N ALA A 49 -2.53 -18.88 5.10
CA ALA A 49 -2.50 -19.55 3.80
C ALA A 49 -3.40 -18.88 2.75
N ALA A 50 -4.30 -18.00 3.19
CA ALA A 50 -5.19 -17.27 2.30
C ALA A 50 -4.42 -16.34 1.36
N GLU A 51 -5.03 -16.10 0.21
CA GLU A 51 -4.50 -15.18 -0.81
C GLU A 51 -4.36 -13.77 -0.26
N LEU A 52 -3.29 -13.10 -0.63
CA LEU A 52 -3.11 -11.69 -0.34
C LEU A 52 -4.00 -10.87 -1.29
N GLY A 53 -4.85 -10.01 -0.74
CA GLY A 53 -5.76 -9.13 -1.50
C GLY A 53 -5.18 -7.74 -1.72
N THR A 54 -4.58 -7.16 -0.69
CA THR A 54 -3.94 -5.83 -0.75
C THR A 54 -2.96 -5.64 0.41
N GLN A 55 -2.35 -4.46 0.48
CA GLN A 55 -1.54 -4.00 1.61
C GLN A 55 -1.99 -2.60 2.03
N ALA A 56 -1.70 -2.21 3.29
CA ALA A 56 -1.80 -0.83 3.74
C ALA A 56 -0.49 -0.40 4.40
N LEU A 57 -0.19 0.90 4.34
CA LEU A 57 1.03 1.51 4.86
C LEU A 57 0.81 1.99 6.30
N MET A 58 1.89 2.11 7.08
CA MET A 58 1.87 2.63 8.45
C MET A 58 1.15 3.98 8.53
N GLY A 59 0.32 4.14 9.57
CA GLY A 59 -0.47 5.35 9.79
C GLY A 59 -1.73 5.47 8.93
N THR A 60 -2.02 4.49 8.06
CA THR A 60 -3.31 4.44 7.35
C THR A 60 -4.44 4.22 8.33
N PRO A 61 -5.43 5.14 8.44
CA PRO A 61 -6.63 4.90 9.23
C PRO A 61 -7.53 3.90 8.51
N VAL A 62 -8.03 2.92 9.23
CA VAL A 62 -8.89 1.85 8.71
C VAL A 62 -10.16 1.72 9.56
N LYS A 63 -11.24 1.26 8.94
CA LYS A 63 -12.44 0.83 9.69
C LYS A 63 -12.31 -0.64 10.05
N VAL A 64 -12.77 -1.00 11.23
CA VAL A 64 -12.86 -2.38 11.70
C VAL A 64 -14.31 -2.85 11.54
N HIS A 65 -14.51 -3.99 10.89
CA HIS A 65 -15.85 -4.54 10.61
C HIS A 65 -16.18 -5.78 11.44
N ALA A 66 -15.18 -6.66 11.61
CA ALA A 66 -15.39 -7.93 12.30
C ALA A 66 -14.09 -8.45 12.91
N HIS A 67 -14.23 -9.27 13.93
CA HIS A 67 -13.15 -10.09 14.49
C HIS A 67 -13.50 -11.55 14.27
N ASP A 68 -12.53 -12.37 13.84
CA ASP A 68 -12.67 -13.81 14.00
C ASP A 68 -12.45 -14.19 15.47
N ASN A 69 -12.59 -15.47 15.78
CA ASN A 69 -12.36 -15.96 17.15
C ASN A 69 -10.90 -16.24 17.49
N GLY A 70 -9.99 -15.85 16.61
CA GLY A 70 -8.55 -15.97 16.76
C GLY A 70 -7.88 -14.60 16.83
N TYR A 71 -7.01 -14.38 15.88
CA TYR A 71 -6.14 -13.19 15.80
C TYR A 71 -6.40 -12.34 14.56
N TRP A 72 -7.54 -12.51 13.89
CA TRP A 72 -7.80 -11.83 12.63
C TRP A 72 -8.92 -10.81 12.77
N VAL A 73 -8.70 -9.68 12.09
CA VAL A 73 -9.61 -8.55 12.08
C VAL A 73 -9.91 -8.19 10.63
N ASN A 74 -11.18 -8.10 10.29
CA ASN A 74 -11.62 -7.61 8.98
C ASN A 74 -11.62 -6.10 9.00
N ILE A 75 -10.83 -5.48 8.12
CA ILE A 75 -10.67 -4.03 8.03
C ILE A 75 -11.01 -3.51 6.65
N GLU A 76 -11.37 -2.23 6.57
CA GLU A 76 -11.60 -1.50 5.32
C GLU A 76 -10.61 -0.33 5.24
N THR A 77 -9.85 -0.30 4.17
CA THR A 77 -8.94 0.81 3.83
C THR A 77 -9.71 2.01 3.26
N PRO A 78 -9.12 3.22 3.22
CA PRO A 78 -9.79 4.43 2.72
C PRO A 78 -10.31 4.34 1.27
N ASP A 79 -9.74 3.47 0.44
CA ASP A 79 -10.22 3.17 -0.91
C ASP A 79 -11.37 2.16 -0.96
N GLY A 80 -11.89 1.74 0.21
CA GLY A 80 -13.04 0.85 0.34
C GLY A 80 -12.72 -0.64 0.20
N TYR A 81 -11.44 -1.04 0.16
CA TYR A 81 -11.06 -2.44 0.08
C TYR A 81 -11.18 -3.11 1.45
N LYS A 82 -11.90 -4.24 1.51
CA LYS A 82 -12.09 -5.03 2.73
C LYS A 82 -11.30 -6.32 2.67
N ALA A 83 -10.56 -6.61 3.74
CA ALA A 83 -9.82 -7.85 3.86
C ALA A 83 -9.38 -8.08 5.32
N TRP A 84 -8.81 -9.25 5.61
CA TRP A 84 -8.41 -9.67 6.93
C TRP A 84 -6.94 -9.38 7.22
N VAL A 85 -6.66 -8.85 8.40
CA VAL A 85 -5.30 -8.67 8.93
C VAL A 85 -5.15 -9.39 10.25
N ASN A 86 -3.90 -9.72 10.60
CA ASN A 86 -3.61 -10.13 11.96
C ASN A 86 -3.78 -8.93 12.91
N GLU A 87 -4.39 -9.11 14.08
CA GLU A 87 -4.65 -8.03 15.05
C GLU A 87 -3.39 -7.27 15.48
N MET A 88 -2.22 -7.94 15.49
CA MET A 88 -0.94 -7.29 15.80
C MET A 88 -0.48 -6.30 14.73
N ALA A 89 -1.10 -6.28 13.55
CA ALA A 89 -0.77 -5.38 12.47
C ALA A 89 -1.50 -4.02 12.57
N ILE A 90 -2.42 -3.88 13.53
CA ILE A 90 -3.21 -2.67 13.71
C ILE A 90 -3.20 -2.21 15.16
N VAL A 91 -3.47 -0.93 15.38
CA VAL A 91 -3.69 -0.34 16.71
C VAL A 91 -5.12 0.20 16.76
N PRO A 92 -6.01 -0.40 17.59
CA PRO A 92 -7.35 0.13 17.79
C PRO A 92 -7.32 1.56 18.32
N ILE A 93 -8.22 2.40 17.82
CA ILE A 93 -8.37 3.80 18.23
C ILE A 93 -9.84 4.17 18.35
N ASP A 94 -10.10 5.25 19.03
CA ASP A 94 -11.41 5.90 19.03
C ASP A 94 -11.46 7.09 18.05
N GLN A 95 -12.64 7.67 17.90
CA GLN A 95 -12.84 8.85 17.05
C GLN A 95 -12.02 10.06 17.52
N ALA A 96 -11.90 10.24 18.82
CA ALA A 96 -11.15 11.36 19.40
C ALA A 96 -9.65 11.25 19.04
N ARG A 97 -9.08 10.03 19.09
CA ARG A 97 -7.70 9.78 18.67
C ARG A 97 -7.50 10.01 17.16
N LEU A 98 -8.47 9.58 16.33
CA LEU A 98 -8.43 9.83 14.89
C LEU A 98 -8.47 11.34 14.59
N ASP A 99 -9.33 12.08 15.27
CA ASP A 99 -9.45 13.52 15.06
C ASP A 99 -8.19 14.28 15.55
N ALA A 100 -7.63 13.87 16.68
CA ALA A 100 -6.35 14.39 17.18
C ALA A 100 -5.22 14.12 16.17
N TRP A 101 -5.14 12.89 15.59
CA TRP A 101 -4.16 12.53 14.58
C TRP A 101 -4.34 13.35 13.28
N LYS A 102 -5.57 13.59 12.84
CA LYS A 102 -5.84 14.44 11.67
C LYS A 102 -5.42 15.90 11.90
N ALA A 103 -5.55 16.40 13.12
CA ALA A 103 -5.18 17.77 13.51
C ALA A 103 -3.68 17.92 13.78
N SER A 104 -2.96 16.84 14.08
CA SER A 104 -1.55 16.87 14.42
C SER A 104 -0.66 17.21 13.21
N LYS A 105 0.54 17.69 13.49
CA LYS A 105 1.61 17.77 12.49
C LYS A 105 2.09 16.35 12.20
N ARG A 106 2.04 15.94 10.93
CA ARG A 106 2.44 14.60 10.49
C ARG A 106 3.60 14.68 9.53
N MET A 107 4.42 13.64 9.56
CA MET A 107 5.52 13.41 8.61
C MET A 107 5.16 12.25 7.70
N VAL A 108 5.53 12.35 6.44
CA VAL A 108 5.50 11.23 5.50
C VAL A 108 6.93 10.79 5.23
N VAL A 109 7.17 9.48 5.22
CA VAL A 109 8.44 8.92 4.77
C VAL A 109 8.57 9.16 3.27
N THR A 110 9.67 9.78 2.85
CA THR A 110 9.96 10.13 1.45
C THR A 110 11.16 9.38 0.88
N ASN A 111 11.89 8.65 1.71
CA ASN A 111 12.90 7.69 1.28
C ASN A 111 12.24 6.34 0.98
N TYR A 112 12.81 5.56 0.06
CA TYR A 112 12.30 4.22 -0.27
C TYR A 112 12.22 3.30 0.93
N TYR A 113 13.23 3.39 1.80
CA TYR A 113 13.38 2.60 3.00
C TYR A 113 14.14 3.37 4.07
N THR A 114 13.66 3.32 5.30
CA THR A 114 14.31 3.92 6.46
C THR A 114 14.08 3.07 7.70
N PHE A 115 14.74 3.41 8.81
CA PHE A 115 14.50 2.82 10.12
C PHE A 115 14.09 3.90 11.11
N PHE A 116 13.11 3.58 11.93
CA PHE A 116 12.77 4.29 13.15
C PHE A 116 13.63 3.75 14.28
N LEU A 117 14.38 4.62 14.96
CA LEU A 117 15.43 4.30 15.92
C LEU A 117 15.00 4.64 17.35
N ASP A 118 15.52 3.94 18.35
CA ASP A 118 15.26 4.23 19.78
C ASP A 118 16.04 5.46 20.31
N ALA A 119 17.01 5.97 19.56
CA ALA A 119 17.80 7.14 19.91
C ALA A 119 18.25 7.91 18.65
N PRO A 120 18.54 9.25 18.74
CA PRO A 120 18.94 10.07 17.60
C PRO A 120 20.44 9.89 17.25
N ARG A 121 20.84 8.68 16.95
CA ARG A 121 22.21 8.31 16.56
C ARG A 121 22.22 7.12 15.58
N PRO A 122 23.22 7.00 14.70
CA PRO A 122 23.18 6.03 13.60
C PRO A 122 23.35 4.58 14.03
N ASP A 123 23.87 4.32 15.23
CA ASP A 123 24.10 3.00 15.82
C ASP A 123 23.02 2.63 16.86
N ALA A 124 21.90 3.35 16.89
CA ALA A 124 20.76 3.06 17.76
C ALA A 124 20.00 1.81 17.29
N ASN A 125 19.26 1.19 18.21
CA ASN A 125 18.44 0.03 17.86
C ASN A 125 17.26 0.43 16.99
N HIS A 126 16.86 -0.49 16.09
CA HIS A 126 15.68 -0.31 15.27
C HIS A 126 14.42 -0.61 16.08
N VAL A 127 13.50 0.34 16.14
CA VAL A 127 12.15 0.18 16.72
C VAL A 127 11.20 -0.39 15.68
N SER A 128 11.28 0.12 14.45
CA SER A 128 10.52 -0.32 13.28
C SER A 128 11.28 0.03 12.00
N ASP A 129 10.90 -0.58 10.90
CA ASP A 129 11.24 -0.07 9.57
C ASP A 129 10.17 0.90 9.08
N GLY A 130 10.50 1.66 8.04
CA GLY A 130 9.59 2.54 7.35
C GLY A 130 9.81 2.51 5.84
N VAL A 131 8.74 2.69 5.08
CA VAL A 131 8.78 2.74 3.61
C VAL A 131 8.16 4.03 3.07
N TRP A 132 8.46 4.34 1.83
CA TRP A 132 7.90 5.50 1.17
C TRP A 132 6.37 5.52 1.22
N GLY A 133 5.82 6.59 1.80
CA GLY A 133 4.38 6.78 2.00
C GLY A 133 3.88 6.48 3.41
N ASP A 134 4.69 5.92 4.30
CA ASP A 134 4.34 5.77 5.72
C ASP A 134 4.13 7.14 6.37
N ILE A 135 3.12 7.24 7.23
CA ILE A 135 2.75 8.49 7.89
C ILE A 135 2.84 8.32 9.40
N VAL A 136 3.57 9.23 10.05
CA VAL A 136 3.78 9.24 11.49
C VAL A 136 3.56 10.65 12.06
N GLU A 137 3.32 10.79 13.36
CA GLU A 137 3.16 12.09 14.00
C GLU A 137 4.51 12.72 14.34
N TYR A 138 4.64 14.01 14.09
CA TYR A 138 5.81 14.80 14.49
C TYR A 138 5.77 15.10 15.97
N VAL A 139 6.86 14.84 16.67
CA VAL A 139 7.04 15.17 18.09
C VAL A 139 8.06 16.29 18.26
N GLY A 140 9.21 16.19 17.61
CA GLY A 140 10.31 17.13 17.76
C GLY A 140 11.43 16.91 16.77
N ALA A 141 12.56 17.56 16.99
CA ALA A 141 13.78 17.35 16.21
C ALA A 141 15.00 17.42 17.12
N THR A 142 15.99 16.57 16.87
CA THR A 142 17.26 16.51 17.60
C THR A 142 18.40 16.29 16.62
N GLY A 143 19.19 17.33 16.36
CA GLY A 143 20.29 17.27 15.42
C GLY A 143 19.84 16.97 13.99
N LYS A 144 20.25 15.83 13.46
CA LYS A 144 19.88 15.35 12.11
C LYS A 144 18.70 14.37 12.12
N TYR A 145 18.00 14.24 13.26
CA TYR A 145 16.89 13.31 13.42
C TYR A 145 15.61 14.06 13.76
N THR A 146 14.52 13.57 13.20
CA THR A 146 13.16 13.96 13.57
C THR A 146 12.62 12.94 14.55
N GLU A 147 12.12 13.41 15.69
CA GLU A 147 11.39 12.59 16.66
C GLU A 147 9.94 12.49 16.24
N VAL A 148 9.42 11.27 16.21
CA VAL A 148 8.07 10.94 15.77
C VAL A 148 7.38 10.01 16.75
N ALA A 149 6.04 10.04 16.77
CA ALA A 149 5.24 9.01 17.43
C ALA A 149 4.69 8.06 16.36
N LEU A 150 4.95 6.77 16.55
CA LEU A 150 4.40 5.67 15.74
C LEU A 150 2.92 5.46 16.08
N PRO A 151 2.15 4.74 15.25
CA PRO A 151 0.72 4.50 15.50
C PRO A 151 0.40 3.90 16.86
N ASP A 152 1.29 3.09 17.42
CA ASP A 152 1.17 2.47 18.75
C ASP A 152 1.57 3.39 19.91
N GLY A 153 1.90 4.66 19.62
CA GLY A 153 2.29 5.67 20.59
C GLY A 153 3.76 5.63 21.00
N LYS A 154 4.54 4.68 20.51
CA LYS A 154 5.98 4.66 20.76
C LYS A 154 6.67 5.84 20.09
N HIS A 155 7.57 6.48 20.80
CA HIS A 155 8.45 7.48 20.24
C HIS A 155 9.65 6.84 19.58
N ALA A 156 10.06 7.40 18.45
CA ALA A 156 11.22 6.95 17.70
C ALA A 156 11.87 8.12 16.95
N PHE A 157 13.08 7.91 16.49
CA PHE A 157 13.85 8.88 15.73
C PHE A 157 14.09 8.38 14.31
N VAL A 158 13.86 9.24 13.33
CA VAL A 158 14.13 8.94 11.92
C VAL A 158 15.08 10.00 11.36
N PRO A 159 16.01 9.67 10.45
CA PRO A 159 16.82 10.69 9.79
C PRO A 159 15.91 11.76 9.17
N THR A 160 16.16 13.03 9.47
CA THR A 160 15.32 14.13 8.97
C THR A 160 15.28 14.19 7.43
N ALA A 161 16.33 13.71 6.78
CA ALA A 161 16.39 13.64 5.31
C ALA A 161 15.41 12.61 4.71
N ASP A 162 14.92 11.65 5.51
CA ASP A 162 14.05 10.57 5.06
C ASP A 162 12.57 10.88 5.20
N VAL A 163 12.22 12.02 5.80
CA VAL A 163 10.84 12.41 6.05
C VAL A 163 10.57 13.86 5.66
N THR A 164 9.34 14.15 5.28
CA THR A 164 8.87 15.50 4.96
C THR A 164 7.54 15.75 5.67
N GLU A 165 7.24 16.98 6.04
CA GLU A 165 5.92 17.32 6.56
C GLU A 165 4.84 16.97 5.54
N LEU A 166 3.82 16.20 5.97
CA LEU A 166 2.79 15.63 5.09
C LEU A 166 2.06 16.71 4.29
N ARG A 167 1.68 17.84 4.92
CA ARG A 167 0.96 18.91 4.23
C ARG A 167 1.83 19.54 3.14
N SER A 168 3.07 19.89 3.46
CA SER A 168 4.02 20.44 2.50
C SER A 168 4.29 19.49 1.35
N TRP A 169 4.36 18.19 1.67
CA TRP A 169 4.54 17.17 0.64
C TRP A 169 3.34 17.07 -0.31
N VAL A 170 2.11 17.01 0.23
CA VAL A 170 0.87 17.00 -0.58
C VAL A 170 0.77 18.24 -1.45
N ASP A 171 1.04 19.43 -0.89
CA ASP A 171 1.01 20.70 -1.64
C ASP A 171 2.04 20.70 -2.79
N SER A 172 3.22 20.11 -2.56
CA SER A 172 4.26 20.00 -3.59
C SER A 172 3.89 19.08 -4.76
N ARG A 173 2.97 18.13 -4.55
CA ARG A 173 2.54 17.15 -5.55
C ARG A 173 1.43 17.64 -6.46
N LYS A 174 0.86 18.82 -6.20
CA LYS A 174 -0.29 19.33 -6.98
C LYS A 174 -1.47 18.36 -6.99
N ALA A 175 -1.66 17.64 -5.87
CA ALA A 175 -2.68 16.60 -5.73
C ALA A 175 -4.12 17.12 -5.90
N VAL A 176 -4.36 18.38 -5.63
CA VAL A 176 -5.67 19.01 -5.85
C VAL A 176 -5.54 19.95 -7.06
N ILE A 177 -5.99 19.47 -8.22
CA ILE A 177 -6.06 20.26 -9.44
C ILE A 177 -7.53 20.66 -9.64
N PRO A 178 -7.88 21.96 -9.52
CA PRO A 178 -9.23 22.43 -9.82
C PRO A 178 -9.60 22.12 -11.28
N ALA A 179 -10.88 21.92 -11.57
CA ALA A 179 -11.37 21.65 -12.93
C ALA A 179 -10.98 22.73 -13.96
N ASN A 180 -10.71 23.95 -13.48
CA ASN A 180 -10.26 25.09 -14.30
C ASN A 180 -8.77 25.44 -14.09
N ALA A 181 -7.97 24.49 -13.59
CA ALA A 181 -6.54 24.73 -13.38
C ALA A 181 -5.84 25.06 -14.71
N PRO A 182 -4.78 25.88 -14.65
CA PRO A 182 -3.93 26.11 -15.81
C PRO A 182 -3.37 24.79 -16.35
N GLN A 183 -3.28 24.66 -17.68
CA GLN A 183 -2.73 23.47 -18.33
C GLN A 183 -1.32 23.12 -17.81
N SER A 184 -0.52 24.14 -17.48
CA SER A 184 0.81 23.97 -16.89
C SER A 184 0.79 23.21 -15.53
N ASP A 185 -0.24 23.37 -14.71
CA ASP A 185 -0.38 22.65 -13.45
C ASP A 185 -0.76 21.18 -13.71
N VAL A 186 -1.60 20.91 -14.69
CA VAL A 186 -1.95 19.55 -15.14
C VAL A 186 -0.70 18.84 -15.66
N GLU A 187 0.07 19.49 -16.53
CA GLU A 187 1.32 18.95 -17.06
C GLU A 187 2.34 18.67 -15.96
N LYS A 188 2.46 19.58 -15.00
CA LYS A 188 3.32 19.39 -13.83
C LYS A 188 2.93 18.16 -12.99
N ALA A 189 1.63 17.98 -12.72
CA ALA A 189 1.14 16.83 -11.98
C ALA A 189 1.41 15.52 -12.74
N ARG A 190 1.16 15.49 -14.06
CA ARG A 190 1.48 14.34 -14.91
C ARG A 190 2.97 14.02 -14.89
N GLN A 191 3.83 15.03 -14.99
CA GLN A 191 5.28 14.85 -14.91
C GLN A 191 5.70 14.24 -13.57
N LEU A 192 5.16 14.71 -12.43
CA LEU A 192 5.46 14.17 -11.09
C LEU A 192 5.03 12.70 -10.95
N ILE A 193 3.90 12.31 -11.53
CA ILE A 193 3.45 10.92 -11.59
C ILE A 193 4.48 10.07 -12.36
N LEU A 194 4.95 10.53 -13.52
CA LEU A 194 5.94 9.80 -14.32
C LEU A 194 7.30 9.70 -13.64
N GLU A 195 7.75 10.77 -12.99
CA GLU A 195 8.98 10.76 -12.19
C GLU A 195 8.88 9.72 -11.09
N THR A 196 7.77 9.72 -10.32
CA THR A 196 7.50 8.71 -9.30
C THR A 196 7.46 7.31 -9.88
N ALA A 197 6.75 7.09 -11.00
CA ALA A 197 6.67 5.78 -11.64
C ALA A 197 8.04 5.23 -12.02
N LYS A 198 8.92 6.06 -12.57
CA LYS A 198 10.28 5.66 -13.00
C LYS A 198 11.17 5.24 -11.82
N THR A 199 10.94 5.75 -10.61
CA THR A 199 11.71 5.35 -9.42
C THR A 199 11.43 3.92 -9.00
N PHE A 200 10.31 3.33 -9.41
CA PHE A 200 9.96 1.93 -9.15
C PHE A 200 10.61 0.93 -10.12
N VAL A 201 11.31 1.37 -11.17
CA VAL A 201 11.95 0.45 -12.13
C VAL A 201 12.86 -0.53 -11.38
N GLY A 202 12.66 -1.84 -11.61
CA GLY A 202 13.38 -2.90 -10.92
C GLY A 202 12.71 -3.43 -9.64
N VAL A 203 11.68 -2.77 -9.10
CA VAL A 203 10.91 -3.30 -7.96
C VAL A 203 10.23 -4.61 -8.38
N PRO A 204 10.37 -5.70 -7.59
CA PRO A 204 9.82 -7.00 -7.94
C PRO A 204 8.30 -7.00 -7.96
N TYR A 205 7.75 -7.86 -8.82
CA TYR A 205 6.32 -8.16 -8.81
C TYR A 205 5.97 -8.93 -7.54
N LEU A 206 5.01 -8.41 -6.80
CA LEU A 206 4.38 -9.09 -5.68
C LEU A 206 2.87 -9.06 -5.91
N TRP A 207 2.24 -10.23 -6.00
CA TRP A 207 0.77 -10.31 -6.06
C TRP A 207 0.15 -9.58 -4.87
N ALA A 208 -0.81 -8.72 -5.14
CA ALA A 208 -1.46 -7.84 -4.17
C ALA A 208 -0.53 -6.80 -3.48
N GLY A 209 0.71 -6.65 -3.91
CA GLY A 209 1.63 -5.66 -3.36
C GLY A 209 1.26 -4.23 -3.74
N THR A 210 1.39 -3.31 -2.78
CA THR A 210 1.13 -1.86 -2.93
C THR A 210 2.18 -1.01 -2.22
N SER A 211 3.42 -1.44 -2.20
CA SER A 211 4.53 -0.71 -1.56
C SER A 211 5.83 -0.86 -2.34
N ILE A 212 6.85 -0.08 -2.00
CA ILE A 212 8.19 -0.21 -2.60
C ILE A 212 8.84 -1.59 -2.35
N LYS A 213 8.32 -2.39 -1.41
CA LYS A 213 8.79 -3.77 -1.16
C LYS A 213 8.35 -4.75 -2.26
N GLY A 214 7.34 -4.40 -3.05
CA GLY A 214 6.81 -5.17 -4.17
C GLY A 214 5.43 -4.68 -4.56
N VAL A 215 5.13 -4.75 -5.85
CA VAL A 215 3.85 -4.27 -6.41
C VAL A 215 3.33 -5.23 -7.48
N ASP A 216 2.01 -5.43 -7.56
CA ASP A 216 1.39 -5.97 -8.77
C ASP A 216 1.08 -4.84 -9.77
N CYS A 217 0.43 -5.13 -10.88
CA CYS A 217 0.17 -4.14 -11.92
C CYS A 217 -0.72 -2.97 -11.43
N SER A 218 -1.85 -3.26 -10.81
CA SER A 218 -2.77 -2.27 -10.28
C SER A 218 -2.28 -1.64 -8.98
N GLY A 219 -1.56 -2.39 -8.16
CA GLY A 219 -0.88 -1.89 -6.96
C GLY A 219 0.24 -0.91 -7.30
N PHE A 220 0.98 -1.15 -8.39
CA PHE A 220 1.95 -0.19 -8.91
C PHE A 220 1.28 1.13 -9.30
N ALA A 221 0.24 1.09 -10.14
CA ALA A 221 -0.51 2.27 -10.52
C ALA A 221 -1.06 2.99 -9.27
N LYS A 222 -1.75 2.25 -8.38
CA LYS A 222 -2.30 2.77 -7.12
C LYS A 222 -1.22 3.46 -6.28
N THR A 223 -0.06 2.82 -6.08
CA THR A 223 1.02 3.37 -5.24
C THR A 223 1.63 4.62 -5.85
N VAL A 224 1.91 4.61 -7.15
CA VAL A 224 2.44 5.79 -7.87
C VAL A 224 1.48 6.98 -7.75
N TYR A 225 0.19 6.76 -7.98
CA TYR A 225 -0.82 7.81 -7.87
C TYR A 225 -0.99 8.28 -6.41
N PHE A 226 -1.02 7.36 -5.44
CA PHE A 226 -1.09 7.69 -4.01
C PHE A 226 0.09 8.58 -3.57
N LEU A 227 1.30 8.26 -3.99
CA LEU A 227 2.48 9.05 -3.71
C LEU A 227 2.47 10.44 -4.39
N ASN A 228 1.51 10.70 -5.27
CA ASN A 228 1.23 12.00 -5.85
C ASN A 228 -0.12 12.58 -5.39
N GLY A 229 -0.72 12.01 -4.32
CA GLY A 229 -1.92 12.53 -3.68
C GLY A 229 -3.25 12.11 -4.31
N TYR A 230 -3.24 11.13 -5.22
CA TYR A 230 -4.46 10.61 -5.86
C TYR A 230 -4.76 9.21 -5.35
N MET A 231 -6.00 8.94 -4.98
CA MET A 231 -6.42 7.61 -4.51
C MET A 231 -7.08 6.84 -5.65
N LEU A 232 -6.44 5.78 -6.11
CA LEU A 232 -7.02 4.80 -7.03
C LEU A 232 -7.61 3.62 -6.27
N LEU A 233 -8.63 2.99 -6.85
CA LEU A 233 -9.16 1.73 -6.36
C LEU A 233 -8.14 0.60 -6.50
N ARG A 234 -8.34 -0.51 -5.76
CA ARG A 234 -7.33 -1.56 -5.67
C ARG A 234 -7.10 -2.33 -6.96
N ASN A 235 -8.15 -2.79 -7.59
CA ASN A 235 -8.05 -3.73 -8.71
C ASN A 235 -8.06 -3.02 -10.06
N ALA A 236 -7.33 -3.55 -11.05
CA ALA A 236 -7.30 -3.00 -12.41
C ALA A 236 -8.71 -2.87 -13.02
N SER A 237 -9.59 -3.85 -12.78
CA SER A 237 -10.99 -3.81 -13.23
C SER A 237 -11.83 -2.70 -12.56
N GLN A 238 -11.48 -2.31 -11.34
CA GLN A 238 -12.11 -1.18 -10.65
C GLN A 238 -11.54 0.14 -11.17
N GLN A 239 -10.23 0.24 -11.34
CA GLN A 239 -9.54 1.42 -11.90
C GLN A 239 -10.05 1.74 -13.31
N PHE A 240 -10.28 0.72 -14.14
CA PHE A 240 -10.84 0.87 -15.48
C PHE A 240 -12.20 1.55 -15.51
N LYS A 241 -13.01 1.37 -14.48
CA LYS A 241 -14.35 1.97 -14.35
C LYS A 241 -14.34 3.39 -13.78
N THR A 242 -13.16 3.93 -13.47
CA THR A 242 -12.97 5.28 -12.92
C THR A 242 -12.18 6.13 -13.92
N GLY A 243 -12.47 7.40 -13.99
CA GLY A 243 -11.85 8.31 -14.95
C GLY A 243 -12.59 8.38 -16.28
N GLU A 244 -12.04 9.22 -17.17
CA GLU A 244 -12.63 9.46 -18.49
C GLU A 244 -11.96 8.58 -19.54
N PRO A 245 -12.72 7.87 -20.38
CA PRO A 245 -12.14 7.08 -21.44
C PRO A 245 -11.48 7.96 -22.53
N VAL A 246 -10.32 7.53 -22.98
CA VAL A 246 -9.59 8.17 -24.09
C VAL A 246 -9.85 7.37 -25.36
N ASP A 247 -10.34 8.02 -26.41
CA ASP A 247 -10.54 7.39 -27.71
C ASP A 247 -9.19 7.10 -28.38
N VAL A 248 -8.93 5.82 -28.62
CA VAL A 248 -7.72 5.27 -29.26
C VAL A 248 -8.05 4.55 -30.57
N SER A 249 -9.24 4.72 -31.15
CA SER A 249 -9.69 4.04 -32.36
C SER A 249 -8.84 4.39 -33.58
N GLU A 250 -8.27 5.60 -33.63
CA GLU A 250 -7.38 6.07 -34.69
C GLU A 250 -5.88 6.03 -34.29
N GLY A 251 -5.55 5.29 -33.21
CA GLY A 251 -4.19 5.15 -32.69
C GLY A 251 -3.97 5.87 -31.38
N LEU A 252 -2.70 5.99 -30.98
CA LEU A 252 -2.32 6.45 -29.63
C LEU A 252 -2.22 8.00 -29.51
N GLY A 253 -2.61 8.75 -30.54
CA GLY A 253 -2.39 10.20 -30.57
C GLY A 253 -3.13 11.00 -29.49
N ASN A 254 -4.22 10.48 -28.97
CA ASN A 254 -5.01 11.10 -27.91
C ASN A 254 -4.50 10.76 -26.50
N LEU A 255 -3.64 9.73 -26.34
CA LEU A 255 -3.07 9.37 -25.04
C LEU A 255 -2.08 10.44 -24.58
N GLN A 256 -2.17 10.80 -23.33
CA GLN A 256 -1.24 11.71 -22.68
C GLN A 256 -0.38 10.97 -21.65
N PRO A 257 0.88 11.40 -21.45
CA PRO A 257 1.71 10.85 -20.37
C PRO A 257 0.97 10.83 -19.02
N ALA A 258 1.13 9.76 -18.27
CA ALA A 258 0.41 9.40 -17.06
C ALA A 258 -1.05 8.92 -17.24
N ASP A 259 -1.58 8.76 -18.45
CA ASP A 259 -2.84 8.04 -18.63
C ASP A 259 -2.65 6.56 -18.28
N LEU A 260 -3.72 5.93 -17.77
CA LEU A 260 -3.74 4.50 -17.50
C LEU A 260 -4.16 3.73 -18.75
N VAL A 261 -3.37 2.74 -19.11
CA VAL A 261 -3.64 1.84 -20.23
C VAL A 261 -4.02 0.48 -19.67
N PHE A 262 -5.20 0.00 -20.03
CA PHE A 262 -5.74 -1.26 -19.55
C PHE A 262 -5.68 -2.33 -20.64
N PHE A 263 -5.39 -3.56 -20.21
CA PHE A 263 -5.32 -4.72 -21.08
C PHE A 263 -6.29 -5.78 -20.58
N GLY A 264 -6.92 -6.45 -21.53
CA GLY A 264 -7.91 -7.45 -21.18
C GLY A 264 -8.56 -8.08 -22.41
N ARG A 265 -9.76 -8.53 -22.22
CA ARG A 265 -10.62 -9.05 -23.27
C ARG A 265 -11.91 -8.24 -23.28
N GLU A 266 -12.29 -7.78 -24.45
CA GLU A 266 -13.58 -7.13 -24.66
C GLU A 266 -14.74 -8.10 -24.40
N ALA A 267 -15.92 -7.55 -24.11
CA ALA A 267 -17.13 -8.34 -24.00
C ALA A 267 -17.47 -9.00 -25.35
N THR A 268 -17.93 -10.25 -25.27
CA THR A 268 -18.53 -10.99 -26.40
C THR A 268 -19.95 -11.43 -26.01
N GLU A 269 -20.69 -12.01 -26.93
CA GLU A 269 -22.02 -12.56 -26.62
C GLU A 269 -21.98 -13.64 -25.52
N GLU A 270 -20.86 -14.38 -25.42
CA GLU A 270 -20.68 -15.50 -24.49
C GLU A 270 -19.96 -15.12 -23.20
N LYS A 271 -19.16 -14.04 -23.19
CA LYS A 271 -18.26 -13.71 -22.07
C LYS A 271 -18.25 -12.22 -21.79
N PRO A 272 -18.37 -11.80 -20.52
CA PRO A 272 -18.24 -10.40 -20.16
C PRO A 272 -16.82 -9.88 -20.39
N GLU A 273 -16.68 -8.59 -20.46
CA GLU A 273 -15.39 -7.90 -20.45
C GLU A 273 -14.55 -8.37 -19.24
N LYS A 274 -13.25 -8.51 -19.47
CA LYS A 274 -12.31 -8.88 -18.41
C LYS A 274 -11.03 -8.07 -18.51
N ILE A 275 -10.81 -7.15 -17.59
CA ILE A 275 -9.55 -6.43 -17.42
C ILE A 275 -8.59 -7.28 -16.57
N THR A 276 -7.37 -7.48 -17.05
CA THR A 276 -6.37 -8.35 -16.43
C THR A 276 -5.07 -7.64 -16.09
N HIS A 277 -4.82 -6.45 -16.65
CA HIS A 277 -3.58 -5.72 -16.46
C HIS A 277 -3.79 -4.22 -16.64
N VAL A 278 -2.90 -3.43 -16.01
CA VAL A 278 -2.84 -1.97 -16.16
C VAL A 278 -1.39 -1.51 -16.23
N ALA A 279 -1.16 -0.46 -17.01
CA ALA A 279 0.11 0.23 -17.15
C ALA A 279 -0.10 1.74 -17.10
N ILE A 280 0.96 2.49 -16.86
CA ILE A 280 1.00 3.96 -16.96
C ILE A 280 1.67 4.32 -18.29
N TYR A 281 1.02 5.13 -19.10
CA TYR A 281 1.57 5.61 -20.37
C TYR A 281 2.67 6.65 -20.13
N LEU A 282 3.82 6.47 -20.76
CA LEU A 282 4.97 7.37 -20.63
C LEU A 282 5.07 8.42 -21.75
N GLY A 283 4.27 8.29 -22.80
CA GLY A 283 4.47 8.98 -24.08
C GLY A 283 5.25 8.13 -25.08
N ASP A 284 5.29 8.56 -26.33
CA ASP A 284 6.07 7.97 -27.42
C ASP A 284 5.86 6.46 -27.61
N GLY A 285 4.62 5.98 -27.41
CA GLY A 285 4.28 4.56 -27.52
C GLY A 285 4.91 3.67 -26.46
N LYS A 286 5.31 4.21 -25.30
CA LYS A 286 5.91 3.49 -24.18
C LYS A 286 4.99 3.46 -22.98
N ILE A 287 5.07 2.37 -22.23
CA ILE A 287 4.38 2.16 -20.96
C ILE A 287 5.36 1.75 -19.88
N ILE A 288 5.01 2.07 -18.63
CA ILE A 288 5.67 1.50 -17.44
C ILE A 288 4.65 0.70 -16.64
N HIS A 289 5.00 -0.51 -16.25
CA HIS A 289 4.10 -1.43 -15.58
C HIS A 289 4.86 -2.44 -14.71
N SER A 290 4.17 -3.08 -13.78
CA SER A 290 4.70 -4.21 -13.02
C SER A 290 4.31 -5.53 -13.69
N SER A 291 5.33 -6.26 -14.20
CA SER A 291 5.20 -7.59 -14.81
C SER A 291 6.54 -8.32 -14.63
N GLN A 292 6.63 -9.28 -13.71
CA GLN A 292 7.82 -9.86 -13.08
C GLN A 292 8.57 -8.85 -12.19
N LEU A 293 8.82 -7.67 -12.70
CA LEU A 293 9.31 -6.49 -12.02
C LEU A 293 8.73 -5.25 -12.71
N VAL A 294 8.88 -4.09 -12.08
CA VAL A 294 8.51 -2.82 -12.74
C VAL A 294 9.51 -2.53 -13.85
N ARG A 295 8.99 -2.35 -15.05
CA ARG A 295 9.79 -2.13 -16.26
C ARG A 295 9.07 -1.28 -17.30
N ILE A 296 9.85 -0.77 -18.26
CA ILE A 296 9.36 -0.02 -19.41
C ILE A 296 9.31 -0.94 -20.62
N ASN A 297 8.18 -0.94 -21.32
CA ASN A 297 7.99 -1.68 -22.57
C ASN A 297 7.44 -0.74 -23.67
N SER A 298 7.59 -1.16 -24.93
CA SER A 298 6.83 -0.59 -26.03
C SER A 298 5.38 -1.04 -25.94
N LEU A 299 4.45 -0.17 -26.29
CA LEU A 299 3.03 -0.48 -26.45
C LEU A 299 2.72 -0.88 -27.90
N ILE A 300 3.60 -0.51 -28.83
CA ILE A 300 3.56 -0.77 -30.28
C ILE A 300 4.85 -1.43 -30.74
#